data_6a6e13156154d997cf9d065918758d3f
#
_entry.id   6a6e13156154d997cf9d065918758d3f
#
_cell.length_a   1.000
_cell.length_b   1.000
_cell.length_c   1.000
_cell.angle_alpha   90.00
_cell.angle_beta   90.00
_cell.angle_gamma   90.00
#
_symmetry.space_group_name_H-M   'P 1'
#
loop_
_entity.id
_entity.type
_entity.pdbx_description
1 polymer ?
#
loop_
_entity_poly.entity_id
_entity_poly.type
_entity_poly.pdbx_seq_one_letter_code
_entity_poly.pdbx_strand_id
1 'polypeptide(L)'
;MNAIEGIGATGKSESDGWRRSSREHHRPDGPPPGVIAIIVLALSVMAVLVPAGMAGGMFFPSPYGSTQTVSMYLTEHRDSSVATGFLTFAASVPLGIFTATVYARLLRLGIRVPGPNIAFAGGITATILLAVSGLLTWSLGQSITGESAALLHLGAYVSYALGGVGFVVGIGLLIAGIAVPALILHLTPSWVAWIGLLLAALAEISVLVLLMPQLAFLLPIGRFVGVAWLVVAGFLLPRNRHNTAQPRQRKKGTP
;
A
#
# COMPACT_ATOMS: atom_id res chain seq x y z
N MET A 1 10.03 -30.64 82.58
CA MET A 1 9.83 -32.04 82.15
C MET A 1 9.15 -32.00 80.79
N ASN A 2 9.84 -32.46 79.78
CA ASN A 2 9.39 -32.94 78.47
C ASN A 2 8.76 -31.92 77.49
N ALA A 3 9.44 -31.57 76.52
CA ALA A 3 9.66 -32.19 75.19
C ALA A 3 8.51 -31.92 74.24
N ILE A 4 8.74 -31.05 73.30
CA ILE A 4 8.24 -31.20 71.91
C ILE A 4 9.31 -30.62 70.99
N GLU A 5 10.14 -31.52 70.47
CA GLU A 5 10.90 -31.34 69.22
C GLU A 5 10.02 -31.71 68.03
N GLY A 6 10.17 -30.97 66.93
CA GLY A 6 10.02 -31.55 65.60
C GLY A 6 8.74 -31.21 64.86
N ILE A 7 8.66 -30.07 64.20
CA ILE A 7 8.11 -30.01 62.82
C ILE A 7 8.77 -28.79 62.16
N GLY A 8 9.82 -29.05 61.45
CA GLY A 8 10.44 -28.07 60.56
C GLY A 8 10.94 -28.78 59.31
N ALA A 9 10.38 -28.49 58.20
CA ALA A 9 10.90 -28.76 56.85
C ALA A 9 9.93 -29.45 55.89
N THR A 10 8.92 -28.74 55.41
CA THR A 10 8.32 -29.04 54.10
C THR A 10 7.56 -27.79 53.62
N GLY A 11 8.26 -26.73 53.27
CA GLY A 11 7.66 -25.49 52.79
C GLY A 11 8.49 -24.79 51.70
N LYS A 12 9.27 -25.55 50.90
CA LYS A 12 10.17 -24.90 49.96
C LYS A 12 10.15 -25.50 48.54
N SER A 13 9.08 -26.19 48.16
CA SER A 13 9.00 -26.87 46.86
C SER A 13 7.82 -26.46 45.98
N GLU A 14 6.90 -25.64 46.46
CA GLU A 14 5.68 -25.33 45.71
C GLU A 14 5.67 -23.93 45.07
N SER A 15 6.62 -23.05 45.42
CA SER A 15 6.70 -21.69 44.85
C SER A 15 7.46 -21.56 43.52
N ASP A 16 8.18 -22.59 43.11
CA ASP A 16 8.98 -22.58 41.87
C ASP A 16 8.23 -23.10 40.63
N GLY A 17 7.03 -23.65 40.80
CA GLY A 17 6.21 -24.16 39.71
C GLY A 17 5.47 -23.09 38.89
N TRP A 18 5.23 -21.93 39.45
CA TRP A 18 4.42 -20.87 38.83
C TRP A 18 5.22 -19.89 37.95
N ARG A 19 6.54 -20.00 37.93
CA ARG A 19 7.40 -19.09 37.15
C ARG A 19 7.79 -19.58 35.76
N ARG A 20 7.36 -20.74 35.29
CA ARG A 20 7.81 -21.37 34.04
C ARG A 20 6.70 -21.58 33.00
N SER A 21 5.68 -20.79 32.96
CA SER A 21 4.79 -20.81 31.80
C SER A 21 4.41 -19.43 31.30
N SER A 22 5.37 -18.51 31.27
CA SER A 22 5.34 -17.44 30.27
C SER A 22 5.61 -18.09 28.93
N ARG A 23 4.66 -18.89 28.43
CA ARG A 23 4.59 -19.21 27.01
C ARG A 23 4.60 -17.85 26.32
N GLU A 24 5.73 -17.48 25.75
CA GLU A 24 5.77 -16.44 24.74
C GLU A 24 4.66 -16.80 23.75
N HIS A 25 3.54 -16.14 23.88
CA HIS A 25 2.50 -16.16 22.86
C HIS A 25 3.17 -15.56 21.62
N HIS A 26 3.74 -16.42 20.82
CA HIS A 26 4.21 -16.09 19.49
C HIS A 26 2.98 -15.60 18.73
N ARG A 27 2.74 -14.28 18.84
CA ARG A 27 1.66 -13.63 18.07
C ARG A 27 2.00 -13.86 16.61
N PRO A 28 1.13 -14.52 15.84
CA PRO A 28 1.43 -14.81 14.45
C PRO A 28 1.77 -13.49 13.75
N ASP A 29 2.94 -13.44 13.16
CA ASP A 29 3.34 -12.34 12.30
C ASP A 29 2.39 -12.33 11.10
N GLY A 30 1.72 -11.22 10.88
CA GLY A 30 0.89 -11.03 9.69
C GLY A 30 1.72 -11.19 8.39
N PRO A 31 1.06 -11.30 7.24
CA PRO A 31 1.76 -11.50 5.97
C PRO A 31 2.81 -10.41 5.73
N PRO A 32 3.94 -10.74 5.09
CA PRO A 32 5.00 -9.76 4.83
C PRO A 32 4.50 -8.68 3.88
N PRO A 33 4.50 -7.39 4.28
CA PRO A 33 3.92 -6.32 3.47
C PRO A 33 4.60 -6.16 2.12
N GLY A 34 5.90 -6.44 2.01
CA GLY A 34 6.61 -6.40 0.74
C GLY A 34 6.03 -7.36 -0.30
N VAL A 35 5.60 -8.58 0.10
CA VAL A 35 4.94 -9.53 -0.81
C VAL A 35 3.58 -9.03 -1.25
N ILE A 36 2.80 -8.45 -0.33
CA ILE A 36 1.49 -7.88 -0.67
C ILE A 36 1.67 -6.73 -1.67
N ALA A 37 2.66 -5.86 -1.46
CA ALA A 37 2.96 -4.76 -2.39
C ALA A 37 3.41 -5.25 -3.77
N ILE A 38 4.13 -6.38 -3.87
CA ILE A 38 4.45 -7.03 -5.16
C ILE A 38 3.16 -7.44 -5.88
N ILE A 39 2.19 -8.01 -5.17
CA ILE A 39 0.89 -8.40 -5.76
C ILE A 39 0.15 -7.15 -6.28
N VAL A 40 0.14 -6.05 -5.51
CA VAL A 40 -0.44 -4.77 -5.96
C VAL A 40 0.24 -4.28 -7.23
N LEU A 41 1.57 -4.28 -7.26
CA LEU A 41 2.34 -3.84 -8.43
C LEU A 41 2.07 -4.73 -9.65
N ALA A 42 2.11 -6.04 -9.47
CA ALA A 42 1.85 -7.00 -10.55
C ALA A 42 0.45 -6.82 -11.15
N LEU A 43 -0.59 -6.75 -10.31
CA LEU A 43 -1.96 -6.50 -10.77
C LEU A 43 -2.11 -5.14 -11.43
N SER A 44 -1.44 -4.09 -10.94
CA SER A 44 -1.45 -2.76 -11.54
C SER A 44 -0.79 -2.74 -12.93
N VAL A 45 0.31 -3.48 -13.11
CA VAL A 45 0.98 -3.64 -14.41
C VAL A 45 0.11 -4.48 -15.35
N MET A 46 -0.46 -5.58 -14.86
CA MET A 46 -1.37 -6.43 -15.65
C MET A 46 -2.63 -5.65 -16.08
N ALA A 47 -3.14 -4.73 -15.26
CA ALA A 47 -4.28 -3.88 -15.61
C ALA A 47 -4.04 -2.95 -16.80
N VAL A 48 -2.78 -2.76 -17.18
CA VAL A 48 -2.38 -1.99 -18.39
C VAL A 48 -2.01 -2.92 -19.53
N LEU A 49 -1.14 -3.91 -19.28
CA LEU A 49 -0.54 -4.72 -20.34
C LEU A 49 -1.52 -5.75 -20.93
N VAL A 50 -2.31 -6.41 -20.10
CA VAL A 50 -3.26 -7.44 -20.58
C VAL A 50 -4.34 -6.83 -21.49
N PRO A 51 -5.03 -5.75 -21.08
CA PRO A 51 -6.03 -5.11 -21.93
C PRO A 51 -5.42 -4.52 -23.20
N ALA A 52 -4.21 -3.94 -23.12
CA ALA A 52 -3.52 -3.43 -24.32
C ALA A 52 -3.22 -4.56 -25.30
N GLY A 53 -2.79 -5.74 -24.82
CA GLY A 53 -2.61 -6.92 -25.67
C GLY A 53 -3.92 -7.40 -26.31
N MET A 54 -5.04 -7.38 -25.56
CA MET A 54 -6.38 -7.73 -26.09
C MET A 54 -6.88 -6.73 -27.15
N ALA A 55 -6.49 -5.45 -27.03
CA ALA A 55 -6.85 -4.38 -27.96
C ALA A 55 -5.83 -4.21 -29.12
N GLY A 56 -5.03 -5.23 -29.44
CA GLY A 56 -4.06 -5.16 -30.53
C GLY A 56 -2.92 -4.16 -30.33
N GLY A 57 -2.56 -3.89 -29.05
CA GLY A 57 -1.51 -2.93 -28.68
C GLY A 57 -2.03 -1.53 -28.35
N MET A 58 -3.32 -1.28 -28.45
CA MET A 58 -3.92 0.00 -28.10
C MET A 58 -4.14 0.11 -26.59
N PHE A 59 -3.70 1.22 -26.00
CA PHE A 59 -3.96 1.54 -24.60
C PHE A 59 -5.31 2.22 -24.44
N PHE A 60 -5.88 2.14 -23.24
CA PHE A 60 -7.09 2.87 -22.90
C PHE A 60 -6.88 4.37 -23.17
N PRO A 61 -7.74 5.03 -23.99
CA PRO A 61 -7.51 6.39 -24.42
C PRO A 61 -7.61 7.36 -23.24
N SER A 62 -6.79 8.42 -23.31
CA SER A 62 -6.89 9.51 -22.36
C SER A 62 -8.27 10.20 -22.50
N PRO A 63 -8.97 10.48 -21.39
CA PRO A 63 -10.25 11.19 -21.45
C PRO A 63 -10.11 12.62 -21.96
N TYR A 64 -8.90 13.18 -21.98
CA TYR A 64 -8.62 14.50 -22.59
C TYR A 64 -8.62 14.48 -24.13
N GLY A 65 -8.75 13.30 -24.74
CA GLY A 65 -8.93 13.14 -26.18
C GLY A 65 -10.34 13.48 -26.65
N SER A 66 -10.63 13.22 -27.94
CA SER A 66 -11.98 13.46 -28.49
C SER A 66 -13.00 12.47 -27.92
N THR A 67 -14.25 12.94 -27.73
CA THR A 67 -15.37 12.08 -27.32
C THR A 67 -15.53 10.87 -28.25
N GLN A 68 -15.30 11.08 -29.54
CA GLN A 68 -15.39 10.00 -30.54
C GLN A 68 -14.32 8.93 -30.34
N THR A 69 -13.07 9.29 -30.04
CA THR A 69 -11.98 8.33 -29.81
C THR A 69 -12.27 7.47 -28.59
N VAL A 70 -12.75 8.08 -27.48
CA VAL A 70 -13.07 7.36 -26.24
C VAL A 70 -14.26 6.43 -26.44
N SER A 71 -15.35 6.92 -27.08
CA SER A 71 -16.53 6.10 -27.30
C SER A 71 -16.26 4.93 -28.29
N MET A 72 -15.48 5.19 -29.35
CA MET A 72 -15.07 4.15 -30.29
C MET A 72 -14.27 3.04 -29.60
N TYR A 73 -13.28 3.40 -28.79
CA TYR A 73 -12.50 2.41 -28.02
C TYR A 73 -13.40 1.56 -27.11
N LEU A 74 -14.30 2.21 -26.37
CA LEU A 74 -15.21 1.52 -25.44
C LEU A 74 -16.21 0.58 -26.15
N THR A 75 -16.57 0.90 -27.40
CA THR A 75 -17.48 0.05 -28.19
C THR A 75 -16.77 -1.08 -28.91
N GLU A 76 -15.58 -0.84 -29.46
CA GLU A 76 -14.80 -1.80 -30.24
C GLU A 76 -13.98 -2.76 -29.36
N HIS A 77 -13.51 -2.28 -28.17
CA HIS A 77 -12.65 -3.03 -27.27
C HIS A 77 -13.29 -3.23 -25.90
N ARG A 78 -14.55 -3.71 -25.86
CA ARG A 78 -15.32 -3.96 -24.64
C ARG A 78 -14.61 -4.89 -23.67
N ASP A 79 -14.14 -6.04 -24.16
CA ASP A 79 -13.47 -7.04 -23.34
C ASP A 79 -12.18 -6.50 -22.72
N SER A 80 -11.47 -5.65 -23.44
CA SER A 80 -10.30 -4.94 -22.94
C SER A 80 -10.69 -3.98 -21.81
N SER A 81 -11.78 -3.24 -21.96
CA SER A 81 -12.29 -2.32 -20.92
C SER A 81 -12.77 -3.08 -19.68
N VAL A 82 -13.46 -4.20 -19.86
CA VAL A 82 -13.88 -5.11 -18.77
C VAL A 82 -12.65 -5.66 -18.03
N ALA A 83 -11.63 -6.12 -18.76
CA ALA A 83 -10.39 -6.63 -18.18
C ALA A 83 -9.63 -5.54 -17.41
N THR A 84 -9.55 -4.30 -17.96
CA THR A 84 -8.96 -3.15 -17.27
C THR A 84 -9.66 -2.89 -15.94
N GLY A 85 -11.00 -2.82 -15.95
CA GLY A 85 -11.80 -2.58 -14.77
C GLY A 85 -11.64 -3.67 -13.72
N PHE A 86 -11.71 -4.93 -14.13
CA PHE A 86 -11.55 -6.09 -13.25
C PHE A 86 -10.16 -6.10 -12.57
N LEU A 87 -9.08 -5.97 -13.35
CA LEU A 87 -7.71 -6.00 -12.81
C LEU A 87 -7.42 -4.78 -11.92
N THR A 88 -7.97 -3.61 -12.25
CA THR A 88 -7.86 -2.41 -11.43
C THR A 88 -8.58 -2.59 -10.10
N PHE A 89 -9.79 -3.15 -10.10
CA PHE A 89 -10.52 -3.50 -8.89
C PHE A 89 -9.75 -4.57 -8.09
N ALA A 90 -9.28 -5.62 -8.73
CA ALA A 90 -8.51 -6.69 -8.08
C ALA A 90 -7.25 -6.16 -7.39
N ALA A 91 -6.57 -5.14 -7.95
CA ALA A 91 -5.40 -4.51 -7.35
C ALA A 91 -5.73 -3.73 -6.06
N SER A 92 -6.96 -3.23 -5.92
CA SER A 92 -7.38 -2.48 -4.74
C SER A 92 -7.43 -3.35 -3.47
N VAL A 93 -7.80 -4.60 -3.58
CA VAL A 93 -7.95 -5.52 -2.44
C VAL A 93 -6.61 -5.73 -1.71
N PRO A 94 -5.53 -6.18 -2.37
CA PRO A 94 -4.24 -6.33 -1.70
C PRO A 94 -3.66 -4.97 -1.25
N LEU A 95 -4.00 -3.85 -1.90
CA LEU A 95 -3.59 -2.53 -1.42
C LEU A 95 -4.21 -2.19 -0.06
N GLY A 96 -5.49 -2.49 0.15
CA GLY A 96 -6.15 -2.33 1.44
C GLY A 96 -5.52 -3.20 2.52
N ILE A 97 -5.20 -4.47 2.20
CA ILE A 97 -4.50 -5.39 3.12
C ILE A 97 -3.09 -4.87 3.43
N PHE A 98 -2.36 -4.38 2.43
CA PHE A 98 -1.05 -3.75 2.61
C PHE A 98 -1.13 -2.58 3.58
N THR A 99 -2.07 -1.67 3.36
CA THR A 99 -2.30 -0.47 4.18
C THR A 99 -2.55 -0.84 5.64
N ALA A 100 -3.46 -1.77 5.90
CA ALA A 100 -3.77 -2.25 7.25
C ALA A 100 -2.56 -2.94 7.90
N THR A 101 -1.82 -3.74 7.14
CA THR A 101 -0.63 -4.47 7.63
C THR A 101 0.49 -3.51 8.00
N VAL A 102 0.77 -2.51 7.16
CA VAL A 102 1.81 -1.49 7.44
C VAL A 102 1.40 -0.62 8.62
N TYR A 103 0.15 -0.17 8.69
CA TYR A 103 -0.36 0.58 9.82
C TYR A 103 -0.17 -0.17 11.15
N ALA A 104 -0.60 -1.43 11.21
CA ALA A 104 -0.43 -2.26 12.39
C ALA A 104 1.05 -2.47 12.74
N ARG A 105 1.94 -2.55 11.74
CA ARG A 105 3.40 -2.67 11.96
C ARG A 105 3.98 -1.38 12.53
N LEU A 106 3.63 -0.21 11.99
CA LEU A 106 4.09 1.08 12.50
C LEU A 106 3.66 1.31 13.96
N LEU A 107 2.43 0.94 14.32
CA LEU A 107 1.94 1.02 15.70
C LEU A 107 2.72 0.07 16.63
N ARG A 108 3.02 -1.16 16.18
CA ARG A 108 3.84 -2.12 16.96
C ARG A 108 5.26 -1.63 17.20
N LEU A 109 5.82 -0.84 16.29
CA LEU A 109 7.12 -0.17 16.48
C LEU A 109 7.03 0.98 17.50
N GLY A 110 5.86 1.26 18.08
CA GLY A 110 5.64 2.28 19.10
C GLY A 110 5.67 3.70 18.55
N ILE A 111 5.39 3.87 17.26
CA ILE A 111 5.36 5.17 16.60
C ILE A 111 4.04 5.85 16.97
N ARG A 112 4.11 6.87 17.83
CA ARG A 112 2.97 7.65 18.33
C ARG A 112 2.81 9.03 17.70
N VAL A 113 3.49 9.27 16.58
CA VAL A 113 3.37 10.49 15.78
C VAL A 113 2.24 10.35 14.74
N PRO A 114 1.75 11.44 14.12
CA PRO A 114 0.66 11.39 13.14
C PRO A 114 0.92 10.52 11.90
N GLY A 115 2.19 10.22 11.58
CA GLY A 115 2.60 9.48 10.38
C GLY A 115 1.80 8.20 10.10
N PRO A 116 1.67 7.25 11.05
CA PRO A 116 0.88 6.04 10.84
C PRO A 116 -0.57 6.31 10.47
N ASN A 117 -1.21 7.31 11.11
CA ASN A 117 -2.60 7.67 10.82
C ASN A 117 -2.74 8.28 9.42
N ILE A 118 -1.78 9.12 9.01
CA ILE A 118 -1.73 9.69 7.65
C ILE A 118 -1.54 8.57 6.63
N ALA A 119 -0.62 7.64 6.88
CA ALA A 119 -0.41 6.48 6.01
C ALA A 119 -1.70 5.64 5.87
N PHE A 120 -2.39 5.39 6.98
CA PHE A 120 -3.65 4.63 6.97
C PHE A 120 -4.74 5.38 6.20
N ALA A 121 -4.96 6.65 6.49
CA ALA A 121 -5.96 7.47 5.79
C ALA A 121 -5.69 7.53 4.29
N GLY A 122 -4.45 7.84 3.88
CA GLY A 122 -4.05 7.88 2.48
C GLY A 122 -4.20 6.54 1.78
N GLY A 123 -3.74 5.45 2.41
CA GLY A 123 -3.83 4.11 1.84
C GLY A 123 -5.27 3.62 1.68
N ILE A 124 -6.15 3.88 2.65
CA ILE A 124 -7.58 3.54 2.53
C ILE A 124 -8.26 4.38 1.45
N THR A 125 -7.96 5.69 1.39
CA THR A 125 -8.45 6.56 0.32
C THR A 125 -8.02 6.04 -1.05
N ALA A 126 -6.74 5.73 -1.23
CA ALA A 126 -6.24 5.15 -2.48
C ALA A 126 -6.95 3.83 -2.84
N THR A 127 -7.15 2.96 -1.85
CA THR A 127 -7.83 1.67 -2.02
C THR A 127 -9.26 1.86 -2.53
N ILE A 128 -10.03 2.74 -1.88
CA ILE A 128 -11.43 3.00 -2.24
C ILE A 128 -11.52 3.63 -3.63
N LEU A 129 -10.71 4.64 -3.91
CA LEU A 129 -10.74 5.33 -5.20
C LEU A 129 -10.31 4.43 -6.35
N LEU A 130 -9.33 3.55 -6.13
CA LEU A 130 -8.92 2.54 -7.11
C LEU A 130 -10.05 1.51 -7.34
N ALA A 131 -10.70 1.04 -6.27
CA ALA A 131 -11.82 0.11 -6.36
C ALA A 131 -12.99 0.70 -7.15
N VAL A 132 -13.41 1.93 -6.81
CA VAL A 132 -14.51 2.61 -7.49
C VAL A 132 -14.17 2.88 -8.96
N SER A 133 -12.94 3.32 -9.26
CA SER A 133 -12.47 3.49 -10.63
C SER A 133 -12.51 2.19 -11.43
N GLY A 134 -12.06 1.07 -10.81
CA GLY A 134 -12.10 -0.24 -11.45
C GLY A 134 -13.53 -0.70 -11.77
N LEU A 135 -14.46 -0.57 -10.82
CA LEU A 135 -15.88 -0.91 -11.02
C LEU A 135 -16.53 -0.02 -12.07
N LEU A 136 -16.19 1.27 -12.08
CA LEU A 136 -16.71 2.21 -13.08
C LEU A 136 -16.19 1.85 -14.48
N THR A 137 -14.89 1.58 -14.62
CA THR A 137 -14.31 1.15 -15.90
C THR A 137 -14.91 -0.18 -16.37
N TRP A 138 -15.12 -1.13 -15.45
CA TRP A 138 -15.81 -2.38 -15.74
C TRP A 138 -17.23 -2.15 -16.25
N SER A 139 -17.98 -1.24 -15.60
CA SER A 139 -19.35 -0.89 -16.00
C SER A 139 -19.40 -0.24 -17.38
N LEU A 140 -18.41 0.60 -17.73
CA LEU A 140 -18.30 1.18 -19.07
C LEU A 140 -18.07 0.11 -20.14
N GLY A 141 -17.37 -0.96 -19.84
CA GLY A 141 -17.21 -2.12 -20.73
C GLY A 141 -18.48 -2.95 -20.89
N GLN A 142 -19.48 -2.82 -19.98
CA GLN A 142 -20.79 -3.47 -20.10
C GLN A 142 -21.81 -2.64 -20.89
N SER A 143 -21.40 -1.50 -21.46
CA SER A 143 -22.29 -0.54 -22.10
C SER A 143 -23.22 -1.20 -23.11
N ILE A 144 -24.47 -0.77 -23.08
CA ILE A 144 -25.58 -1.30 -23.91
C ILE A 144 -25.55 -0.59 -25.26
N THR A 145 -25.98 -1.29 -26.30
CA THR A 145 -26.11 -0.72 -27.66
C THR A 145 -27.04 0.48 -27.64
N GLY A 146 -26.57 1.65 -28.08
CA GLY A 146 -27.35 2.90 -28.13
C GLY A 146 -27.04 3.92 -27.05
N GLU A 147 -26.05 3.67 -26.18
CA GLU A 147 -25.61 4.69 -25.21
C GLU A 147 -25.01 5.91 -25.90
N SER A 148 -25.23 7.08 -25.27
CA SER A 148 -24.68 8.36 -25.72
C SER A 148 -23.16 8.38 -25.58
N ALA A 149 -22.42 8.74 -26.65
CA ALA A 149 -20.97 8.93 -26.60
C ALA A 149 -20.55 9.92 -25.51
N ALA A 150 -21.37 10.93 -25.20
CA ALA A 150 -21.14 11.87 -24.13
C ALA A 150 -21.17 11.21 -22.74
N LEU A 151 -22.08 10.26 -22.51
CA LEU A 151 -22.16 9.50 -21.25
C LEU A 151 -20.93 8.62 -21.06
N LEU A 152 -20.51 7.90 -22.11
CA LEU A 152 -19.30 7.07 -22.09
C LEU A 152 -18.05 7.93 -21.79
N HIS A 153 -17.96 9.10 -22.41
CA HIS A 153 -16.84 10.02 -22.19
C HIS A 153 -16.82 10.58 -20.75
N LEU A 154 -17.98 10.98 -20.23
CA LEU A 154 -18.11 11.42 -18.83
C LEU A 154 -17.68 10.30 -17.85
N GLY A 155 -18.13 9.07 -18.08
CA GLY A 155 -17.73 7.92 -17.28
C GLY A 155 -16.20 7.68 -17.32
N ALA A 156 -15.58 7.83 -18.48
CA ALA A 156 -14.13 7.74 -18.64
C ALA A 156 -13.40 8.86 -17.86
N TYR A 157 -13.91 10.09 -17.87
CA TYR A 157 -13.36 11.18 -17.05
C TYR A 157 -13.44 10.88 -15.55
N VAL A 158 -14.60 10.44 -15.09
CA VAL A 158 -14.80 10.12 -13.66
C VAL A 158 -13.89 8.97 -13.24
N SER A 159 -13.81 7.91 -14.05
CA SER A 159 -12.90 6.78 -13.78
C SER A 159 -11.44 7.23 -13.71
N TYR A 160 -11.02 8.09 -14.65
CA TYR A 160 -9.67 8.64 -14.68
C TYR A 160 -9.37 9.55 -13.48
N ALA A 161 -10.31 10.41 -13.09
CA ALA A 161 -10.13 11.27 -11.92
C ALA A 161 -9.97 10.46 -10.63
N LEU A 162 -10.77 9.41 -10.47
CA LEU A 162 -10.71 8.54 -9.28
C LEU A 162 -9.45 7.66 -9.29
N GLY A 163 -9.23 6.90 -10.34
CA GLY A 163 -8.14 5.92 -10.43
C GLY A 163 -6.78 6.53 -10.84
N GLY A 164 -6.78 7.73 -11.41
CA GLY A 164 -5.58 8.51 -11.70
C GLY A 164 -5.23 9.43 -10.54
N VAL A 165 -5.79 10.65 -10.56
CA VAL A 165 -5.42 11.71 -9.62
C VAL A 165 -5.74 11.32 -8.17
N GLY A 166 -6.97 10.92 -7.89
CA GLY A 166 -7.39 10.60 -6.52
C GLY A 166 -6.59 9.44 -5.91
N PHE A 167 -6.37 8.38 -6.69
CA PHE A 167 -5.55 7.24 -6.28
C PHE A 167 -4.10 7.67 -6.00
N VAL A 168 -3.48 8.46 -6.90
CA VAL A 168 -2.07 8.87 -6.78
C VAL A 168 -1.85 9.75 -5.56
N VAL A 169 -2.74 10.71 -5.30
CA VAL A 169 -2.71 11.54 -4.08
C VAL A 169 -2.84 10.65 -2.82
N GLY A 170 -3.77 9.70 -2.81
CA GLY A 170 -3.89 8.75 -1.69
C GLY A 170 -2.61 7.92 -1.47
N ILE A 171 -1.94 7.47 -2.55
CA ILE A 171 -0.63 6.80 -2.47
C ILE A 171 0.44 7.76 -1.95
N GLY A 172 0.42 9.03 -2.34
CA GLY A 172 1.33 10.05 -1.83
C GLY A 172 1.26 10.17 -0.31
N LEU A 173 0.07 10.29 0.25
CA LEU A 173 -0.16 10.31 1.70
C LEU A 173 0.29 9.02 2.38
N LEU A 174 0.03 7.86 1.78
CA LEU A 174 0.50 6.57 2.30
C LEU A 174 2.03 6.54 2.36
N ILE A 175 2.71 6.94 1.29
CA ILE A 175 4.17 7.01 1.21
C ILE A 175 4.72 8.01 2.22
N ALA A 176 4.17 9.23 2.31
CA ALA A 176 4.60 10.26 3.26
C ALA A 176 4.49 9.77 4.70
N GLY A 177 3.36 9.15 5.04
CA GLY A 177 3.09 8.63 6.38
C GLY A 177 4.02 7.47 6.80
N ILE A 178 4.63 6.77 5.84
CA ILE A 178 5.67 5.76 6.07
C ILE A 178 7.07 6.40 6.08
N ALA A 179 7.36 7.26 5.09
CA ALA A 179 8.71 7.79 4.87
C ALA A 179 9.14 8.77 5.97
N VAL A 180 8.23 9.63 6.46
CA VAL A 180 8.55 10.59 7.53
C VAL A 180 8.99 9.89 8.82
N PRO A 181 8.21 8.97 9.41
CA PRO A 181 8.69 8.26 10.60
C PRO A 181 9.91 7.37 10.31
N ALA A 182 10.02 6.79 9.11
CA ALA A 182 11.18 6.00 8.73
C ALA A 182 12.46 6.83 8.70
N LEU A 183 12.40 8.09 8.26
CA LEU A 183 13.52 9.02 8.25
C LEU A 183 13.91 9.46 9.68
N ILE A 184 12.93 9.90 10.49
CA ILE A 184 13.16 10.43 11.84
C ILE A 184 13.69 9.35 12.79
N LEU A 185 13.14 8.14 12.70
CA LEU A 185 13.47 7.01 13.57
C LEU A 185 14.54 6.08 13.00
N HIS A 186 15.12 6.43 11.84
CA HIS A 186 16.15 5.64 11.15
C HIS A 186 15.72 4.16 10.93
N LEU A 187 14.44 3.91 10.60
CA LEU A 187 13.90 2.57 10.40
C LEU A 187 14.35 1.95 9.09
N THR A 188 14.67 2.77 8.10
CA THR A 188 15.18 2.38 6.78
C THR A 188 16.41 3.21 6.44
N PRO A 189 17.23 2.79 5.46
CA PRO A 189 18.31 3.64 4.95
C PRO A 189 17.78 5.02 4.55
N SER A 190 18.48 6.09 4.92
CA SER A 190 18.00 7.48 4.74
C SER A 190 17.67 7.80 3.28
N TRP A 191 18.43 7.25 2.32
CA TRP A 191 18.16 7.48 0.89
C TRP A 191 16.80 6.93 0.44
N VAL A 192 16.36 5.78 1.00
CA VAL A 192 15.03 5.23 0.72
C VAL A 192 13.93 6.15 1.24
N ALA A 193 14.09 6.67 2.46
CA ALA A 193 13.13 7.60 3.04
C ALA A 193 13.06 8.92 2.23
N TRP A 194 14.18 9.46 1.78
CA TRP A 194 14.21 10.66 0.94
C TRP A 194 13.56 10.45 -0.42
N ILE A 195 13.81 9.32 -1.09
CA ILE A 195 13.10 8.97 -2.33
C ILE A 195 11.59 8.88 -2.07
N GLY A 196 11.17 8.28 -0.96
CA GLY A 196 9.76 8.23 -0.59
C GLY A 196 9.14 9.61 -0.42
N LEU A 197 9.83 10.54 0.26
CA LEU A 197 9.35 11.91 0.42
C LEU A 197 9.25 12.66 -0.92
N LEU A 198 10.22 12.47 -1.82
CA LEU A 198 10.16 13.03 -3.16
C LEU A 198 8.96 12.49 -3.95
N LEU A 199 8.75 11.17 -3.92
CA LEU A 199 7.61 10.53 -4.59
C LEU A 199 6.27 11.00 -3.99
N ALA A 200 6.19 11.14 -2.67
CA ALA A 200 5.02 11.69 -2.01
C ALA A 200 4.73 13.13 -2.47
N ALA A 201 5.75 13.99 -2.52
CA ALA A 201 5.59 15.36 -3.00
C ALA A 201 5.12 15.41 -4.47
N LEU A 202 5.69 14.59 -5.35
CA LEU A 202 5.25 14.49 -6.74
C LEU A 202 3.81 13.98 -6.87
N ALA A 203 3.42 13.04 -6.01
CA ALA A 203 2.06 12.53 -5.97
C ALA A 203 1.06 13.60 -5.51
N GLU A 204 1.39 14.39 -4.50
CA GLU A 204 0.53 15.51 -4.07
C GLU A 204 0.44 16.62 -5.13
N ILE A 205 1.55 16.95 -5.80
CA ILE A 205 1.56 17.90 -6.92
C ILE A 205 0.68 17.42 -8.08
N SER A 206 0.50 16.11 -8.23
CA SER A 206 -0.34 15.55 -9.30
C SER A 206 -1.81 15.99 -9.23
N VAL A 207 -2.28 16.56 -8.11
CA VAL A 207 -3.61 17.17 -8.03
C VAL A 207 -3.79 18.29 -9.07
N LEU A 208 -2.68 18.95 -9.46
CA LEU A 208 -2.70 20.00 -10.48
C LEU A 208 -3.07 19.47 -11.88
N VAL A 209 -3.05 18.17 -12.11
CA VAL A 209 -3.52 17.55 -13.36
C VAL A 209 -4.99 17.91 -13.64
N LEU A 210 -5.80 18.11 -12.58
CA LEU A 210 -7.19 18.53 -12.72
C LEU A 210 -7.34 19.92 -13.33
N LEU A 211 -6.31 20.76 -13.20
CA LEU A 211 -6.27 22.12 -13.77
C LEU A 211 -5.42 22.18 -15.04
N MET A 212 -4.36 21.38 -15.08
CA MET A 212 -3.34 21.35 -16.13
C MET A 212 -3.13 19.92 -16.64
N PRO A 213 -3.89 19.47 -17.66
CA PRO A 213 -3.76 18.11 -18.20
C PRO A 213 -2.35 17.74 -18.69
N GLN A 214 -1.51 18.73 -18.98
CA GLN A 214 -0.12 18.53 -19.40
C GLN A 214 0.71 17.85 -18.32
N LEU A 215 0.32 17.96 -17.04
CA LEU A 215 1.00 17.29 -15.92
C LEU A 215 0.59 15.82 -15.75
N ALA A 216 -0.23 15.26 -16.64
CA ALA A 216 -0.71 13.89 -16.56
C ALA A 216 0.42 12.84 -16.53
N PHE A 217 1.63 13.18 -17.00
CA PHE A 217 2.81 12.32 -16.90
C PHE A 217 3.24 12.04 -15.46
N LEU A 218 2.80 12.82 -14.47
CA LEU A 218 3.05 12.56 -13.05
C LEU A 218 2.29 11.33 -12.54
N LEU A 219 1.12 11.02 -13.12
CA LEU A 219 0.26 9.94 -12.65
C LEU A 219 0.91 8.55 -12.78
N PRO A 220 1.52 8.16 -13.93
CA PRO A 220 2.25 6.91 -14.03
C PRO A 220 3.42 6.84 -13.03
N ILE A 221 4.12 7.94 -12.77
CA ILE A 221 5.21 8.00 -11.79
C ILE A 221 4.68 7.70 -10.40
N GLY A 222 3.66 8.43 -9.94
CA GLY A 222 3.04 8.20 -8.64
C GLY A 222 2.47 6.79 -8.51
N ARG A 223 1.82 6.27 -9.55
CA ARG A 223 1.22 4.94 -9.57
C ARG A 223 2.25 3.81 -9.52
N PHE A 224 3.15 3.73 -10.51
CA PHE A 224 4.05 2.59 -10.66
C PHE A 224 5.30 2.72 -9.80
N VAL A 225 5.99 3.88 -9.86
CA VAL A 225 7.20 4.09 -9.05
C VAL A 225 6.84 4.22 -7.57
N GLY A 226 5.70 4.85 -7.23
CA GLY A 226 5.20 4.92 -5.86
C GLY A 226 4.92 3.53 -5.29
N VAL A 227 4.20 2.66 -6.03
CA VAL A 227 3.91 1.28 -5.57
C VAL A 227 5.20 0.44 -5.53
N ALA A 228 6.13 0.61 -6.47
CA ALA A 228 7.44 -0.06 -6.42
C ALA A 228 8.23 0.37 -5.16
N TRP A 229 8.16 1.64 -4.78
CA TRP A 229 8.75 2.11 -3.53
C TRP A 229 8.08 1.45 -2.30
N LEU A 230 6.75 1.26 -2.31
CA LEU A 230 6.04 0.53 -1.25
C LEU A 230 6.52 -0.92 -1.12
N VAL A 231 6.91 -1.58 -2.22
CA VAL A 231 7.54 -2.91 -2.19
C VAL A 231 8.84 -2.84 -1.40
N VAL A 232 9.74 -1.92 -1.75
CA VAL A 232 11.04 -1.74 -1.09
C VAL A 232 10.84 -1.41 0.40
N ALA A 233 9.98 -0.44 0.72
CA ALA A 233 9.67 -0.07 2.10
C ALA A 233 9.06 -1.24 2.89
N GLY A 234 8.17 -2.03 2.27
CA GLY A 234 7.54 -3.18 2.88
C GLY A 234 8.51 -4.28 3.32
N PHE A 235 9.62 -4.46 2.60
CA PHE A 235 10.69 -5.39 2.98
C PHE A 235 11.68 -4.79 3.99
N LEU A 236 11.96 -3.49 3.90
CA LEU A 236 12.95 -2.82 4.75
C LEU A 236 12.42 -2.45 6.13
N LEU A 237 11.10 -2.29 6.30
CA LEU A 237 10.51 -1.98 7.59
C LEU A 237 10.79 -3.10 8.60
N PRO A 238 11.42 -2.81 9.76
CA PRO A 238 11.76 -3.81 10.77
C PRO A 238 10.49 -4.46 11.34
N ARG A 239 10.60 -5.75 11.68
CA ARG A 239 9.50 -6.50 12.29
C ARG A 239 9.33 -6.19 13.77
N ASN A 240 10.44 -5.97 14.49
CA ASN A 240 10.49 -5.74 15.94
C ASN A 240 11.51 -4.65 16.28
N ARG A 241 11.28 -3.93 17.38
CA ARG A 241 12.15 -2.87 17.92
C ARG A 241 13.55 -3.35 18.33
N HIS A 242 13.70 -4.64 18.67
CA HIS A 242 14.96 -5.20 19.15
C HIS A 242 16.07 -5.26 18.09
N ASN A 243 15.76 -5.21 16.81
CA ASN A 243 16.77 -5.26 15.75
C ASN A 243 17.49 -3.92 15.48
N THR A 244 17.00 -2.84 16.07
CA THR A 244 17.59 -1.50 15.89
C THR A 244 18.65 -1.15 16.96
N ALA A 245 18.77 -1.94 18.03
CA ALA A 245 19.57 -1.59 19.21
C ALA A 245 20.81 -2.50 19.41
N GLN A 246 21.41 -3.07 18.38
CA GLN A 246 22.76 -3.60 18.49
C GLN A 246 23.78 -2.61 17.91
N PRO A 247 24.43 -1.78 18.78
CA PRO A 247 25.69 -1.18 18.40
C PRO A 247 26.68 -2.35 18.21
N ARG A 248 27.34 -2.42 17.05
CA ARG A 248 28.52 -3.27 16.84
C ARG A 248 29.42 -3.14 18.08
N GLN A 249 29.41 -4.14 18.95
CA GLN A 249 30.45 -4.29 19.94
C GLN A 249 31.78 -4.44 19.17
N ARG A 250 32.47 -3.33 19.05
CA ARG A 250 33.85 -3.28 18.62
C ARG A 250 34.64 -4.20 19.56
N LYS A 251 35.03 -5.39 19.07
CA LYS A 251 36.02 -6.22 19.76
C LYS A 251 37.23 -5.35 20.08
N LYS A 252 37.32 -4.86 21.33
CA LYS A 252 38.55 -4.41 21.89
C LYS A 252 39.41 -5.65 22.03
N GLY A 253 40.41 -5.78 21.16
CA GLY A 253 41.49 -6.70 21.37
C GLY A 253 42.15 -6.37 22.71
N THR A 254 42.27 -7.32 23.56
CA THR A 254 43.15 -7.36 24.71
C THR A 254 44.59 -7.58 24.22
N PRO A 255 45.54 -6.95 24.86
CA PRO A 255 46.97 -7.00 24.52
C PRO A 255 47.58 -8.37 24.75
#